data_2c8a09da92330eeffd3132bc22138c60
#
_entry.id   2c8a09da92330eeffd3132bc22138c60
#
_cell.length_a   1.000
_cell.length_b   1.000
_cell.length_c   1.000
_cell.angle_alpha   90.00
_cell.angle_beta   90.00
_cell.angle_gamma   90.00
#
_symmetry.space_group_name_H-M   'P 1'
#
loop_
_entity.id
_entity.type
_entity.pdbx_description
1 polymer ?
#
loop_
_entity_poly.entity_id
_entity_poly.type
_entity_poly.pdbx_seq_one_letter_code
_entity_poly.pdbx_strand_id
1 'polypeptide(L)'
;MYIIVDDRNIVTGGYSSGFDREGVSNAGIDPTEFGDWISKASEIDVQAVEAFLIGDCEGRGHFPKLIRERSRAPVICLKERPSLDDTLGLFAAGVDDVLRKPVHVREILARVGAISRRTLHEDRDVAVGDLMVFFDGREAEVSGTPLPLPRRERRILECLVRNRGRRLSKTQIFNAVYGIFDEDVDENVVESHISKLRKKLKHRMGYDPIDSKRYLGYCLQKPGAE
;
A
#
# COMPACT_ATOMS: atom_id res chain seq x y z
N MET A 1 0.87 1.75 -1.77
CA MET A 1 1.53 3.07 -1.92
C MET A 1 1.27 3.98 -0.73
N TYR A 2 2.05 5.05 -0.57
CA TYR A 2 1.86 6.08 0.47
C TYR A 2 1.25 7.33 -0.15
N ILE A 3 0.18 7.87 0.45
CA ILE A 3 -0.42 9.14 0.03
C ILE A 3 0.10 10.24 0.95
N ILE A 4 0.58 11.34 0.37
CA ILE A 4 1.15 12.49 1.09
C ILE A 4 0.28 13.70 0.78
N VAL A 5 -0.23 14.34 1.82
CA VAL A 5 -1.09 15.54 1.73
C VAL A 5 -0.47 16.65 2.58
N ASP A 6 0.02 17.71 1.95
CA ASP A 6 0.61 18.89 2.62
C ASP A 6 0.43 20.10 1.70
N ASP A 7 0.15 21.30 2.24
CA ASP A 7 -0.01 22.53 1.46
C ASP A 7 1.26 22.93 0.70
N ARG A 8 2.40 22.41 1.11
CA ARG A 8 3.70 22.83 0.59
C ARG A 8 4.29 21.76 -0.31
N ASN A 9 4.31 22.03 -1.60
CA ASN A 9 4.89 21.15 -2.62
C ASN A 9 6.34 20.75 -2.32
N ILE A 10 7.13 21.63 -1.70
CA ILE A 10 8.50 21.32 -1.32
C ILE A 10 8.57 20.23 -0.26
N VAL A 11 7.61 20.19 0.66
CA VAL A 11 7.52 19.15 1.71
C VAL A 11 7.10 17.84 1.09
N THR A 12 6.03 17.86 0.28
CA THR A 12 5.54 16.69 -0.45
C THR A 12 6.64 16.10 -1.32
N GLY A 13 7.31 16.92 -2.15
CA GLY A 13 8.41 16.49 -3.02
C GLY A 13 9.61 15.94 -2.25
N GLY A 14 9.92 16.53 -1.08
CA GLY A 14 11.00 16.05 -0.21
C GLY A 14 10.73 14.64 0.34
N TYR A 15 9.51 14.37 0.81
CA TYR A 15 9.10 13.04 1.25
C TYR A 15 9.00 12.05 0.08
N SER A 16 8.41 12.46 -1.06
CA SER A 16 8.35 11.63 -2.26
C SER A 16 9.73 11.14 -2.67
N SER A 17 10.69 12.04 -2.84
CA SER A 17 12.08 11.67 -3.16
C SER A 17 12.72 10.77 -2.11
N GLY A 18 12.32 10.91 -0.84
CA GLY A 18 12.75 10.03 0.24
C GLY A 18 12.19 8.61 0.09
N PHE A 19 10.90 8.49 -0.20
CA PHE A 19 10.23 7.22 -0.42
C PHE A 19 10.73 6.51 -1.67
N ASP A 20 10.99 7.23 -2.76
CA ASP A 20 11.54 6.67 -4.00
C ASP A 20 12.90 6.02 -3.76
N ARG A 21 13.76 6.66 -2.96
CA ARG A 21 15.06 6.06 -2.56
C ARG A 21 14.92 4.78 -1.76
N GLU A 22 13.86 4.64 -0.98
CA GLU A 22 13.54 3.40 -0.25
C GLU A 22 12.72 2.41 -1.11
N GLY A 23 12.47 2.73 -2.39
CA GLY A 23 11.69 1.90 -3.32
C GLY A 23 10.20 1.79 -2.93
N VAL A 24 9.66 2.81 -2.28
CA VAL A 24 8.28 2.87 -1.80
C VAL A 24 7.45 3.72 -2.73
N SER A 25 6.44 3.13 -3.35
CA SER A 25 5.46 3.87 -4.16
C SER A 25 4.76 4.91 -3.31
N ASN A 26 4.68 6.12 -3.81
CA ASN A 26 4.06 7.23 -3.12
C ASN A 26 3.40 8.19 -4.12
N ALA A 27 2.49 9.03 -3.62
CA ALA A 27 1.85 10.08 -4.40
C ALA A 27 1.56 11.28 -3.52
N GLY A 28 1.90 12.48 -3.99
CA GLY A 28 1.47 13.72 -3.39
C GLY A 28 0.10 14.12 -3.93
N ILE A 29 -0.82 14.50 -3.05
CA ILE A 29 -2.13 15.03 -3.44
C ILE A 29 -2.31 16.39 -2.78
N ASP A 30 -2.76 17.36 -3.57
CA ASP A 30 -3.11 18.67 -3.04
C ASP A 30 -4.27 18.55 -2.04
N PRO A 31 -4.19 19.23 -0.87
CA PRO A 31 -5.26 19.19 0.12
C PRO A 31 -6.65 19.54 -0.42
N THR A 32 -6.74 20.44 -1.37
CA THR A 32 -8.02 20.86 -1.99
C THR A 32 -8.65 19.74 -2.82
N GLU A 33 -7.83 18.85 -3.40
CA GLU A 33 -8.27 17.73 -4.23
C GLU A 33 -8.45 16.44 -3.43
N PHE A 34 -7.81 16.34 -2.26
CA PHE A 34 -7.77 15.11 -1.49
C PHE A 34 -9.16 14.62 -1.05
N GLY A 35 -10.04 15.54 -0.61
CA GLY A 35 -11.41 15.19 -0.20
C GLY A 35 -12.22 14.56 -1.33
N ASP A 36 -12.09 15.12 -2.52
CA ASP A 36 -12.72 14.63 -3.74
C ASP A 36 -12.12 13.28 -4.16
N TRP A 37 -10.80 13.18 -4.14
CA TRP A 37 -10.11 11.94 -4.49
C TRP A 37 -10.51 10.79 -3.58
N ILE A 38 -10.42 10.95 -2.24
CA ILE A 38 -10.75 9.87 -1.30
C ILE A 38 -12.22 9.43 -1.41
N SER A 39 -13.11 10.35 -1.78
CA SER A 39 -14.54 10.04 -1.93
C SER A 39 -14.85 9.28 -3.23
N LYS A 40 -14.13 9.57 -4.32
CA LYS A 40 -14.39 9.05 -5.68
C LYS A 40 -13.49 7.89 -6.09
N ALA A 41 -12.35 7.72 -5.44
CA ALA A 41 -11.39 6.65 -5.76
C ALA A 41 -12.06 5.27 -5.71
N SER A 42 -11.65 4.35 -6.59
CA SER A 42 -12.15 2.99 -6.56
C SER A 42 -11.74 2.26 -5.27
N GLU A 43 -12.50 1.25 -4.85
CA GLU A 43 -12.11 0.43 -3.69
C GLU A 43 -10.71 -0.17 -3.84
N ILE A 44 -10.35 -0.57 -5.07
CA ILE A 44 -9.04 -1.16 -5.36
C ILE A 44 -7.93 -0.14 -5.13
N ASP A 45 -8.14 1.11 -5.57
CA ASP A 45 -7.17 2.19 -5.38
C ASP A 45 -7.02 2.54 -3.90
N VAL A 46 -8.12 2.62 -3.16
CA VAL A 46 -8.10 2.87 -1.71
C VAL A 46 -7.43 1.72 -0.95
N GLN A 47 -7.69 0.48 -1.31
CA GLN A 47 -7.04 -0.70 -0.72
C GLN A 47 -5.55 -0.82 -1.07
N ALA A 48 -5.11 -0.20 -2.16
CA ALA A 48 -3.70 -0.13 -2.55
C ALA A 48 -2.90 0.84 -1.67
N VAL A 49 -3.57 1.74 -0.92
CA VAL A 49 -2.90 2.67 -0.01
C VAL A 49 -2.41 1.93 1.24
N GLU A 50 -1.11 2.04 1.52
CA GLU A 50 -0.46 1.46 2.69
C GLU A 50 -0.48 2.39 3.90
N ALA A 51 -0.45 3.70 3.65
CA ALA A 51 -0.55 4.73 4.70
C ALA A 51 -0.91 6.08 4.10
N PHE A 52 -1.55 6.91 4.90
CA PHE A 52 -1.81 8.31 4.63
C PHE A 52 -0.94 9.17 5.54
N LEU A 53 -0.20 10.09 4.93
CA LEU A 53 0.64 11.06 5.62
C LEU A 53 0.01 12.44 5.44
N ILE A 54 -0.53 12.99 6.51
CA ILE A 54 -1.21 14.28 6.48
C ILE A 54 -0.32 15.32 7.16
N GLY A 55 0.13 16.28 6.37
CA GLY A 55 0.98 17.35 6.83
C GLY A 55 0.22 18.53 7.41
N ASP A 56 0.88 19.69 7.39
CA ASP A 56 0.24 20.94 7.75
C ASP A 56 -0.57 21.44 6.56
N CYS A 57 -1.90 21.33 6.64
CA CYS A 57 -2.81 21.74 5.60
C CYS A 57 -4.19 22.10 6.17
N GLU A 58 -4.95 22.86 5.41
CA GLU A 58 -6.36 23.08 5.69
C GLU A 58 -7.13 21.75 5.55
N GLY A 59 -8.09 21.50 6.43
CA GLY A 59 -8.86 20.25 6.43
C GLY A 59 -8.22 19.07 7.13
N ARG A 60 -6.94 19.15 7.60
CA ARG A 60 -6.25 18.00 8.23
C ARG A 60 -7.02 17.36 9.39
N GLY A 61 -7.83 18.11 10.13
CA GLY A 61 -8.67 17.57 11.22
C GLY A 61 -9.89 16.80 10.73
N HIS A 62 -10.26 16.96 9.46
CA HIS A 62 -11.39 16.30 8.83
C HIS A 62 -10.97 15.07 7.99
N PHE A 63 -9.82 15.14 7.34
CA PHE A 63 -9.33 14.07 6.47
C PHE A 63 -9.24 12.70 7.13
N PRO A 64 -8.80 12.54 8.40
CA PRO A 64 -8.77 11.24 9.04
C PRO A 64 -10.14 10.57 9.10
N LYS A 65 -11.22 11.34 9.34
CA LYS A 65 -12.59 10.80 9.34
C LYS A 65 -12.98 10.28 7.96
N LEU A 66 -12.76 11.06 6.91
CA LEU A 66 -13.03 10.64 5.53
C LEU A 66 -12.25 9.37 5.15
N ILE A 67 -10.98 9.30 5.57
CA ILE A 67 -10.15 8.11 5.34
C ILE A 67 -10.77 6.90 6.05
N ARG A 68 -11.18 7.03 7.31
CA ARG A 68 -11.72 5.94 8.12
C ARG A 68 -13.04 5.37 7.59
N GLU A 69 -13.81 6.15 6.86
CA GLU A 69 -15.03 5.67 6.17
C GLU A 69 -14.70 4.66 5.08
N ARG A 70 -13.49 4.70 4.50
CA ARG A 70 -13.12 3.91 3.32
C ARG A 70 -11.87 3.04 3.49
N SER A 71 -11.03 3.33 4.49
CA SER A 71 -9.73 2.66 4.67
C SER A 71 -9.38 2.44 6.13
N ARG A 72 -8.73 1.31 6.40
CA ARG A 72 -8.09 1.01 7.68
C ARG A 72 -6.57 1.23 7.65
N ALA A 73 -6.04 1.74 6.54
CA ALA A 73 -4.61 2.03 6.42
C ALA A 73 -4.17 3.05 7.50
N PRO A 74 -2.96 2.93 8.02
CA PRO A 74 -2.40 3.88 8.98
C PRO A 74 -2.51 5.32 8.50
N VAL A 75 -2.95 6.21 9.39
CA VAL A 75 -2.98 7.66 9.19
C VAL A 75 -2.00 8.30 10.14
N ILE A 76 -0.95 8.91 9.60
CA ILE A 76 0.09 9.61 10.38
C ILE A 76 0.03 11.10 10.07
N CYS A 77 -0.07 11.93 11.11
CA CYS A 77 0.07 13.37 10.95
C CYS A 77 1.52 13.82 11.12
N LEU A 78 2.00 14.64 10.17
CA LEU A 78 3.34 15.22 10.19
C LEU A 78 3.24 16.70 10.52
N LYS A 79 3.76 17.12 11.67
CA LYS A 79 3.62 18.50 12.19
C LYS A 79 4.95 19.15 12.49
N GLU A 80 5.04 20.46 12.22
CA GLU A 80 6.22 21.25 12.61
C GLU A 80 6.23 21.53 14.13
N ARG A 81 5.09 21.90 14.68
CA ARG A 81 4.92 22.27 16.09
C ARG A 81 3.67 21.59 16.65
N PRO A 82 3.77 20.34 17.09
CA PRO A 82 2.64 19.69 17.77
C PRO A 82 2.39 20.35 19.13
N SER A 83 1.15 20.73 19.40
CA SER A 83 0.66 21.05 20.75
C SER A 83 -0.09 19.84 21.33
N LEU A 84 -0.26 19.81 22.64
CA LEU A 84 -0.98 18.72 23.30
C LEU A 84 -2.44 18.65 22.81
N ASP A 85 -3.16 19.78 22.88
CA ASP A 85 -4.58 19.84 22.54
C ASP A 85 -4.84 19.45 21.07
N ASP A 86 -4.01 19.94 20.17
CA ASP A 86 -4.08 19.64 18.74
C ASP A 86 -3.77 18.15 18.48
N THR A 87 -2.78 17.59 19.20
CA THR A 87 -2.45 16.16 19.10
C THR A 87 -3.59 15.28 19.60
N LEU A 88 -4.22 15.63 20.72
CA LEU A 88 -5.38 14.93 21.25
C LEU A 88 -6.57 15.01 20.27
N GLY A 89 -6.81 16.19 19.67
CA GLY A 89 -7.84 16.37 18.64
C GLY A 89 -7.61 15.49 17.39
N LEU A 90 -6.35 15.36 16.97
CA LEU A 90 -6.00 14.49 15.83
C LEU A 90 -6.24 13.00 16.14
N PHE A 91 -5.87 12.53 17.33
CA PHE A 91 -6.17 11.16 17.74
C PHE A 91 -7.69 10.91 17.80
N ALA A 92 -8.45 11.87 18.36
CA ALA A 92 -9.92 11.77 18.38
C ALA A 92 -10.53 11.78 16.99
N ALA A 93 -9.88 12.38 15.98
CA ALA A 93 -10.29 12.36 14.58
C ALA A 93 -9.93 11.05 13.85
N GLY A 94 -9.16 10.13 14.46
CA GLY A 94 -8.80 8.84 13.88
C GLY A 94 -7.38 8.76 13.32
N VAL A 95 -6.48 9.67 13.71
CA VAL A 95 -5.03 9.57 13.44
C VAL A 95 -4.42 8.48 14.32
N ASP A 96 -3.51 7.67 13.78
CA ASP A 96 -2.84 6.58 14.52
C ASP A 96 -1.54 7.05 15.18
N ASP A 97 -0.86 8.05 14.61
CA ASP A 97 0.37 8.62 15.17
C ASP A 97 0.58 10.07 14.70
N VAL A 98 1.30 10.84 15.52
CA VAL A 98 1.65 12.24 15.22
C VAL A 98 3.15 12.40 15.32
N LEU A 99 3.81 12.76 14.23
CA LEU A 99 5.26 12.92 14.16
C LEU A 99 5.65 14.38 13.96
N ARG A 100 6.74 14.76 14.61
CA ARG A 100 7.29 16.10 14.42
C ARG A 100 8.20 16.15 13.20
N LYS A 101 7.98 17.13 12.30
CA LYS A 101 8.90 17.44 11.21
C LYS A 101 10.18 18.13 11.72
N PRO A 102 11.34 17.90 11.10
CA PRO A 102 11.58 16.92 10.06
C PRO A 102 11.65 15.49 10.62
N VAL A 103 11.08 14.52 9.92
CA VAL A 103 11.15 13.09 10.27
C VAL A 103 11.72 12.31 9.09
N HIS A 104 12.58 11.35 9.37
CA HIS A 104 13.19 10.54 8.32
C HIS A 104 12.19 9.49 7.79
N VAL A 105 12.19 9.26 6.46
CA VAL A 105 11.27 8.30 5.81
C VAL A 105 11.34 6.91 6.45
N ARG A 106 12.52 6.42 6.82
CA ARG A 106 12.67 5.11 7.50
C ARG A 106 11.97 5.05 8.85
N GLU A 107 11.89 6.16 9.58
CA GLU A 107 11.11 6.22 10.82
C GLU A 107 9.61 6.10 10.50
N ILE A 108 9.13 6.83 9.48
CA ILE A 108 7.74 6.73 9.04
C ILE A 108 7.40 5.27 8.65
N LEU A 109 8.26 4.63 7.85
CA LEU A 109 8.08 3.23 7.45
C LEU A 109 8.01 2.28 8.65
N ALA A 110 8.90 2.46 9.63
CA ALA A 110 8.92 1.65 10.85
C ALA A 110 7.63 1.81 11.68
N ARG A 111 7.12 3.03 11.80
CA ARG A 111 5.89 3.33 12.53
C ARG A 111 4.66 2.80 11.82
N VAL A 112 4.55 3.02 10.50
CA VAL A 112 3.48 2.42 9.68
C VAL A 112 3.46 0.91 9.86
N GLY A 113 4.62 0.25 9.77
CA GLY A 113 4.72 -1.18 10.00
C GLY A 113 4.28 -1.60 11.41
N ALA A 114 4.60 -0.81 12.44
CA ALA A 114 4.19 -1.09 13.82
C ALA A 114 2.67 -0.95 14.00
N ILE A 115 2.07 0.09 13.39
CA ILE A 115 0.62 0.33 13.44
C ILE A 115 -0.10 -0.78 12.68
N SER A 116 0.33 -1.10 11.46
CA SER A 116 -0.25 -2.16 10.64
C SER A 116 -0.25 -3.52 11.37
N ARG A 117 0.82 -3.85 12.09
CA ARG A 117 0.87 -5.08 12.90
C ARG A 117 -0.17 -5.10 14.03
N ARG A 118 -0.57 -3.96 14.56
CA ARG A 118 -1.59 -3.89 15.63
C ARG A 118 -3.01 -3.92 15.08
N THR A 119 -3.24 -3.26 13.95
CA THR A 119 -4.58 -3.08 13.38
C THR A 119 -5.05 -4.30 12.58
N LEU A 120 -4.12 -5.03 11.96
CA LEU A 120 -4.41 -6.17 11.07
C LEU A 120 -4.41 -7.51 11.83
N HIS A 121 -4.81 -7.54 13.11
CA HIS A 121 -4.84 -8.79 13.89
C HIS A 121 -5.75 -9.87 13.31
N GLU A 122 -6.74 -9.50 12.48
CA GLU A 122 -7.69 -10.44 11.89
C GLU A 122 -7.39 -10.85 10.43
N ASP A 123 -6.54 -10.09 9.70
CA ASP A 123 -6.22 -10.35 8.28
C ASP A 123 -4.71 -10.57 8.03
N ARG A 124 -3.96 -11.03 9.04
CA ARG A 124 -2.49 -11.06 8.98
C ARG A 124 -1.92 -12.06 8.01
N ASP A 125 -2.54 -13.21 7.93
CA ASP A 125 -1.99 -14.38 7.26
C ASP A 125 -3.05 -14.96 6.35
N VAL A 126 -2.82 -14.94 5.05
CA VAL A 126 -3.72 -15.57 4.09
C VAL A 126 -3.06 -16.79 3.48
N ALA A 127 -3.66 -17.93 3.71
CA ALA A 127 -3.24 -19.19 3.08
C ALA A 127 -3.93 -19.39 1.72
N VAL A 128 -3.13 -19.72 0.72
CA VAL A 128 -3.60 -20.15 -0.61
C VAL A 128 -2.88 -21.46 -0.97
N GLY A 129 -3.49 -22.57 -0.62
CA GLY A 129 -2.80 -23.86 -0.63
C GLY A 129 -1.63 -23.84 0.35
N ASP A 130 -0.44 -24.21 -0.13
CA ASP A 130 0.79 -24.22 0.68
C ASP A 130 1.46 -22.84 0.80
N LEU A 131 0.95 -21.83 0.11
CA LEU A 131 1.46 -20.47 0.14
C LEU A 131 0.80 -19.69 1.29
N MET A 132 1.62 -19.17 2.21
CA MET A 132 1.23 -18.24 3.26
C MET A 132 1.74 -16.85 2.91
N VAL A 133 0.85 -15.86 2.88
CA VAL A 133 1.20 -14.46 2.60
C VAL A 133 0.87 -13.61 3.80
N PHE A 134 1.87 -12.84 4.23
CA PHE A 134 1.81 -11.92 5.36
C PHE A 134 1.70 -10.48 4.86
N PHE A 135 0.83 -9.70 5.49
CA PHE A 135 0.63 -8.28 5.11
C PHE A 135 1.32 -7.31 6.08
N ASP A 136 2.15 -7.82 6.98
CA ASP A 136 2.88 -7.05 7.99
C ASP A 136 4.35 -6.79 7.63
N GLY A 137 4.73 -7.09 6.38
CA GLY A 137 6.09 -6.90 5.86
C GLY A 137 6.99 -8.11 6.00
N ARG A 138 6.54 -9.22 6.61
CA ARG A 138 7.26 -10.50 6.59
C ARG A 138 7.33 -11.06 5.17
N GLU A 139 8.31 -11.92 4.91
CA GLU A 139 8.38 -12.66 3.67
C GLU A 139 7.25 -13.70 3.59
N ALA A 140 6.69 -13.89 2.39
CA ALA A 140 5.77 -14.99 2.16
C ALA A 140 6.48 -16.34 2.38
N GLU A 141 5.71 -17.38 2.69
CA GLU A 141 6.24 -18.73 2.91
C GLU A 141 5.52 -19.74 2.02
N VAL A 142 6.25 -20.76 1.57
CA VAL A 142 5.68 -21.94 0.93
C VAL A 142 6.01 -23.14 1.75
N SER A 143 4.99 -23.84 2.26
CA SER A 143 5.13 -24.99 3.19
C SER A 143 6.05 -24.67 4.39
N GLY A 144 5.90 -23.45 4.98
CA GLY A 144 6.69 -22.98 6.12
C GLY A 144 8.12 -22.55 5.79
N THR A 145 8.51 -22.55 4.51
CA THR A 145 9.85 -22.11 4.08
C THR A 145 9.75 -20.70 3.47
N PRO A 146 10.52 -19.71 3.93
CA PRO A 146 10.50 -18.36 3.41
C PRO A 146 10.75 -18.30 1.89
N LEU A 147 9.97 -17.46 1.21
CA LEU A 147 10.08 -17.17 -0.21
C LEU A 147 10.57 -15.72 -0.37
N PRO A 148 11.88 -15.50 -0.51
CA PRO A 148 12.41 -14.16 -0.67
C PRO A 148 11.96 -13.55 -2.00
N LEU A 149 11.19 -12.46 -1.91
CA LEU A 149 10.68 -11.73 -3.05
C LEU A 149 11.18 -10.28 -3.01
N PRO A 150 11.70 -9.74 -4.13
CA PRO A 150 11.87 -8.31 -4.28
C PRO A 150 10.58 -7.57 -3.96
N ARG A 151 10.69 -6.35 -3.43
CA ARG A 151 9.55 -5.57 -2.93
C ARG A 151 8.37 -5.52 -3.92
N ARG A 152 8.63 -5.24 -5.21
CA ARG A 152 7.60 -5.15 -6.25
C ARG A 152 6.87 -6.47 -6.50
N GLU A 153 7.62 -7.58 -6.55
CA GLU A 153 7.03 -8.92 -6.70
C GLU A 153 6.18 -9.29 -5.47
N ARG A 154 6.64 -8.97 -4.26
CA ARG A 154 5.87 -9.15 -3.02
C ARG A 154 4.58 -8.34 -3.05
N ARG A 155 4.64 -7.07 -3.45
CA ARG A 155 3.45 -6.21 -3.57
C ARG A 155 2.43 -6.75 -4.59
N ILE A 156 2.89 -7.26 -5.72
CA ILE A 156 2.01 -7.94 -6.70
C ILE A 156 1.35 -9.16 -6.06
N LEU A 157 2.11 -9.98 -5.35
CA LEU A 157 1.57 -11.15 -4.66
C LEU A 157 0.52 -10.76 -3.61
N GLU A 158 0.82 -9.79 -2.76
CA GLU A 158 -0.12 -9.25 -1.76
C GLU A 158 -1.40 -8.73 -2.42
N CYS A 159 -1.28 -7.97 -3.53
CA CYS A 159 -2.41 -7.43 -4.28
C CYS A 159 -3.29 -8.56 -4.84
N LEU A 160 -2.71 -9.59 -5.43
CA LEU A 160 -3.43 -10.73 -5.96
C LEU A 160 -4.12 -11.55 -4.86
N VAL A 161 -3.46 -11.74 -3.72
CA VAL A 161 -4.01 -12.48 -2.57
C VAL A 161 -5.17 -11.74 -1.92
N ARG A 162 -5.08 -10.42 -1.74
CA ARG A 162 -6.19 -9.59 -1.23
C ARG A 162 -7.42 -9.63 -2.14
N ASN A 163 -7.20 -9.74 -3.44
CA ASN A 163 -8.24 -9.80 -4.45
C ASN A 163 -8.47 -11.23 -4.99
N ARG A 164 -8.19 -12.25 -4.16
CA ARG A 164 -8.40 -13.65 -4.56
C ARG A 164 -9.82 -13.89 -5.05
N GLY A 165 -9.95 -14.67 -6.12
CA GLY A 165 -11.24 -14.93 -6.77
C GLY A 165 -11.71 -13.82 -7.71
N ARG A 166 -11.03 -12.69 -7.76
CA ARG A 166 -11.27 -11.61 -8.74
C ARG A 166 -10.08 -11.48 -9.66
N ARG A 167 -10.37 -11.15 -10.92
CA ARG A 167 -9.34 -10.88 -11.91
C ARG A 167 -8.99 -9.39 -11.88
N LEU A 168 -7.70 -9.09 -11.77
CA LEU A 168 -7.18 -7.73 -11.78
C LEU A 168 -6.59 -7.42 -13.15
N SER A 169 -6.92 -6.27 -13.71
CA SER A 169 -6.28 -5.76 -14.92
C SER A 169 -4.81 -5.41 -14.68
N LYS A 170 -4.04 -5.27 -15.75
CA LYS A 170 -2.66 -4.80 -15.67
C LYS A 170 -2.56 -3.42 -15.01
N THR A 171 -3.43 -2.50 -15.40
CA THR A 171 -3.53 -1.15 -14.83
C THR A 171 -3.82 -1.17 -13.31
N GLN A 172 -4.75 -2.02 -12.86
CA GLN A 172 -5.05 -2.15 -11.43
C GLN A 172 -3.84 -2.64 -10.62
N ILE A 173 -3.10 -3.61 -11.15
CA ILE A 173 -1.87 -4.10 -10.51
C ILE A 173 -0.79 -3.01 -10.56
N PHE A 174 -0.66 -2.29 -11.67
CA PHE A 174 0.27 -1.20 -11.82
C PHE A 174 0.02 -0.13 -10.76
N ASN A 175 -1.21 0.38 -10.65
CA ASN A 175 -1.59 1.38 -9.67
C ASN A 175 -1.31 0.93 -8.22
N ALA A 176 -1.56 -0.35 -7.90
CA ALA A 176 -1.28 -0.90 -6.58
C ALA A 176 0.21 -0.98 -6.24
N VAL A 177 1.09 -1.12 -7.22
CA VAL A 177 2.53 -1.36 -7.04
C VAL A 177 3.36 -0.09 -7.26
N TYR A 178 2.99 0.73 -8.23
CA TYR A 178 3.74 1.93 -8.64
C TYR A 178 3.06 3.22 -8.19
N GLY A 179 1.77 3.21 -7.91
CA GLY A 179 0.98 4.39 -7.58
C GLY A 179 0.14 4.86 -8.76
N ILE A 180 -0.87 5.68 -8.46
CA ILE A 180 -1.86 6.13 -9.44
C ILE A 180 -1.30 7.24 -10.35
N PHE A 181 -0.22 7.90 -9.92
CA PHE A 181 0.34 9.10 -10.57
C PHE A 181 1.78 8.90 -11.09
N ASP A 182 2.24 7.65 -11.22
CA ASP A 182 3.57 7.37 -11.76
C ASP A 182 3.51 7.31 -13.29
N GLU A 183 3.64 8.49 -13.93
CA GLU A 183 3.59 8.65 -15.40
C GLU A 183 4.90 8.23 -16.08
N ASP A 184 5.99 8.08 -15.33
CA ASP A 184 7.33 7.79 -15.88
C ASP A 184 7.59 6.31 -16.12
N VAL A 185 6.73 5.41 -15.64
CA VAL A 185 6.90 3.96 -15.73
C VAL A 185 5.86 3.32 -16.63
N ASP A 186 6.29 2.62 -17.65
CA ASP A 186 5.40 1.88 -18.55
C ASP A 186 4.71 0.71 -17.81
N GLU A 187 3.40 0.59 -17.94
CA GLU A 187 2.62 -0.52 -17.37
C GLU A 187 3.13 -1.92 -17.78
N ASN A 188 3.88 -2.05 -18.87
CA ASN A 188 4.44 -3.32 -19.33
C ASN A 188 5.46 -3.92 -18.33
N VAL A 189 6.00 -3.12 -17.41
CA VAL A 189 6.87 -3.63 -16.34
C VAL A 189 6.14 -4.63 -15.42
N VAL A 190 4.81 -4.53 -15.30
CA VAL A 190 3.98 -5.46 -14.53
C VAL A 190 4.12 -6.89 -15.08
N GLU A 191 4.10 -7.05 -16.39
CA GLU A 191 4.24 -8.37 -17.05
C GLU A 191 5.59 -9.02 -16.72
N SER A 192 6.66 -8.22 -16.72
CA SER A 192 8.00 -8.69 -16.36
C SER A 192 8.07 -9.16 -14.91
N HIS A 193 7.48 -8.40 -13.97
CA HIS A 193 7.44 -8.79 -12.55
C HIS A 193 6.56 -10.01 -12.31
N ILE A 194 5.39 -10.08 -12.94
CA ILE A 194 4.53 -11.25 -12.84
C ILE A 194 5.21 -12.50 -13.41
N SER A 195 5.89 -12.38 -14.56
CA SER A 195 6.67 -13.50 -15.12
C SER A 195 7.74 -14.01 -14.15
N LYS A 196 8.49 -13.11 -13.49
CA LYS A 196 9.49 -13.48 -12.47
C LYS A 196 8.84 -14.11 -11.24
N LEU A 197 7.76 -13.53 -10.74
CA LEU A 197 6.99 -14.05 -9.61
C LEU A 197 6.45 -15.45 -9.89
N ARG A 198 5.82 -15.68 -11.05
CA ARG A 198 5.31 -16.99 -11.49
C ARG A 198 6.39 -18.05 -11.49
N LYS A 199 7.58 -17.74 -12.05
CA LYS A 199 8.71 -18.68 -12.05
C LYS A 199 9.12 -19.08 -10.64
N LYS A 200 9.18 -18.15 -9.70
CA LYS A 200 9.55 -18.41 -8.30
C LYS A 200 8.48 -19.23 -7.59
N LEU A 201 7.20 -18.86 -7.75
CA LEU A 201 6.09 -19.60 -7.18
C LEU A 201 6.02 -21.02 -7.74
N LYS A 202 6.09 -21.18 -9.07
CA LYS A 202 6.09 -22.49 -9.71
C LYS A 202 7.25 -23.37 -9.25
N HIS A 203 8.44 -22.81 -9.09
CA HIS A 203 9.60 -23.56 -8.60
C HIS A 203 9.41 -24.05 -7.17
N ARG A 204 8.75 -23.28 -6.31
CA ARG A 204 8.55 -23.62 -4.90
C ARG A 204 7.30 -24.47 -4.64
N MET A 205 6.23 -24.22 -5.36
CA MET A 205 4.92 -24.87 -5.16
C MET A 205 4.70 -26.08 -6.09
N GLY A 206 5.52 -26.23 -7.13
CA GLY A 206 5.34 -27.28 -8.14
C GLY A 206 4.29 -26.94 -9.23
N TYR A 207 3.49 -25.90 -9.03
CA TYR A 207 2.50 -25.41 -9.99
C TYR A 207 2.48 -23.88 -10.02
N ASP A 208 1.84 -23.31 -11.04
CA ASP A 208 1.68 -21.86 -11.18
C ASP A 208 0.32 -21.42 -10.62
N PRO A 209 0.29 -20.68 -9.51
CA PRO A 209 -0.96 -20.25 -8.92
C PRO A 209 -1.55 -19.00 -9.59
N ILE A 210 -0.83 -18.35 -10.53
CA ILE A 210 -1.28 -17.12 -11.17
C ILE A 210 -1.83 -17.45 -12.56
N ASP A 211 -3.15 -17.43 -12.69
CA ASP A 211 -3.81 -17.49 -13.98
C ASP A 211 -3.75 -16.13 -14.69
N SER A 212 -3.45 -16.18 -16.00
CA SER A 212 -3.45 -14.99 -16.85
C SER A 212 -4.32 -15.20 -18.07
N LYS A 213 -5.24 -14.26 -18.31
CA LYS A 213 -6.04 -14.24 -19.54
C LYS A 213 -5.75 -12.94 -20.29
N ARG A 214 -5.42 -13.10 -21.56
CA ARG A 214 -5.13 -11.97 -22.45
C ARG A 214 -6.27 -10.94 -22.40
N TYR A 215 -5.95 -9.66 -22.27
CA TYR A 215 -6.86 -8.51 -22.14
C TYR A 215 -7.73 -8.48 -20.85
N LEU A 216 -7.81 -9.56 -20.09
CA LEU A 216 -8.61 -9.64 -18.88
C LEU A 216 -7.79 -9.48 -17.60
N GLY A 217 -6.48 -9.74 -17.66
CA GLY A 217 -5.56 -9.59 -16.54
C GLY A 217 -5.27 -10.89 -15.78
N TYR A 218 -4.99 -10.78 -14.47
CA TYR A 218 -4.41 -11.81 -13.62
C TYR A 218 -5.29 -12.14 -12.43
N CYS A 219 -5.28 -13.38 -12.01
CA CYS A 219 -6.01 -13.86 -10.84
C CYS A 219 -5.20 -14.94 -10.12
N LEU A 220 -5.26 -14.96 -8.79
CA LEU A 220 -4.68 -16.04 -8.01
C LEU A 220 -5.71 -17.17 -7.88
N GLN A 221 -5.35 -18.37 -8.31
CA GLN A 221 -6.20 -19.56 -8.27
C GLN A 221 -5.76 -20.51 -7.15
N LYS A 222 -6.73 -21.21 -6.55
CA LYS A 222 -6.43 -22.36 -5.69
C LYS A 222 -6.03 -23.57 -6.55
N PRO A 223 -5.19 -24.49 -6.04
CA PRO A 223 -4.95 -25.76 -6.69
C PRO A 223 -6.29 -26.49 -6.90
N GLY A 224 -6.58 -26.90 -8.14
CA GLY A 224 -7.76 -27.72 -8.45
C GLY A 224 -9.07 -26.98 -8.76
N ALA A 225 -9.06 -25.67 -9.00
CA ALA A 225 -10.19 -24.93 -9.58
C ALA A 225 -10.04 -24.92 -11.12
N GLU A 226 -10.52 -25.95 -11.80
CA GLU A 226 -10.87 -25.92 -13.21
C GLU A 226 -12.30 -25.41 -13.41
#